data_430bdb96e7fc45f21c7650c0dd649c2b
#
_entry.id   430bdb96e7fc45f21c7650c0dd649c2b
#
_cell.length_a   1.000
_cell.length_b   1.000
_cell.length_c   1.000
_cell.angle_alpha   90.00
_cell.angle_beta   90.00
_cell.angle_gamma   90.00
#
_symmetry.space_group_name_H-M   'P 1'
#
loop_
_entity.id
_entity.type
_entity.pdbx_description
1 polymer ?
#
loop_
_entity_poly.entity_id
_entity_poly.type
_entity_poly.pdbx_seq_one_letter_code
_entity_poly.pdbx_strand_id
1 'polypeptide(L)'
;MITRSRRNVLRAALQAAVGLSLGGSGARALFAQPPVTAAGAELGADFHVLEAGRINVLAVQCGDGLALVDGGAAADSAKLLEAANALARGAKIRTLFNTHWHPEQTGSNQALRKAGATIVAHENTRLWLTEDVTWPWNNETVKHLPEGARPNKTFYTDLELTLDGKRVRCAHLRDCPHTDGDIYVFFPDDNVLAVGDAVYGVGWPSIDWWTGGWIGGLVGGLETLLTVANEDTRVVPARGPVLGYKDLRRQYDMYGTIWQRLVKKLYGGGGPDEAVAARPTQEFDDIMGPSEDFVRRAFQSLWAYLSPDA
;
A
#
# COMPACT_ATOMS: atom_id res chain seq x y z
N MET A 1 10.55 -12.46 -20.83
CA MET A 1 10.21 -11.11 -20.38
C MET A 1 9.15 -10.56 -21.30
N ILE A 2 7.88 -10.62 -20.91
CA ILE A 2 6.79 -10.03 -21.71
C ILE A 2 6.50 -8.69 -21.03
N THR A 3 7.14 -7.62 -21.51
CA THR A 3 6.73 -6.26 -21.21
C THR A 3 5.34 -6.06 -21.78
N ARG A 4 4.30 -6.08 -20.93
CA ARG A 4 2.97 -5.63 -21.35
C ARG A 4 3.13 -4.19 -21.85
N SER A 5 3.02 -3.98 -23.16
CA SER A 5 3.09 -2.66 -23.76
C SER A 5 2.08 -1.75 -23.06
N ARG A 6 2.48 -0.52 -22.69
CA ARG A 6 1.62 0.53 -22.12
C ARG A 6 0.31 0.71 -22.90
N ARG A 7 0.35 0.49 -24.23
CA ARG A 7 -0.83 0.45 -25.10
C ARG A 7 -1.83 -0.67 -24.76
N ASN A 8 -1.40 -1.80 -24.22
CA ASN A 8 -2.28 -2.91 -23.87
C ASN A 8 -3.01 -2.66 -22.53
N VAL A 9 -2.42 -1.91 -21.61
CA VAL A 9 -3.07 -1.48 -20.36
C VAL A 9 -4.21 -0.51 -20.69
N LEU A 10 -3.97 0.44 -21.60
CA LEU A 10 -4.99 1.37 -22.09
C LEU A 10 -6.12 0.68 -22.86
N ARG A 11 -5.80 -0.34 -23.65
CA ARG A 11 -6.84 -1.14 -24.37
C ARG A 11 -7.66 -1.98 -23.40
N ALA A 12 -7.08 -2.50 -22.33
CA ALA A 12 -7.82 -3.23 -21.29
C ALA A 12 -8.77 -2.28 -20.53
N ALA A 13 -8.35 -1.05 -20.23
CA ALA A 13 -9.21 -0.03 -19.64
C ALA A 13 -10.39 0.35 -20.54
N LEU A 14 -10.17 0.45 -21.87
CA LEU A 14 -11.24 0.71 -22.83
C LEU A 14 -12.18 -0.49 -23.03
N GLN A 15 -11.69 -1.71 -22.96
CA GLN A 15 -12.51 -2.93 -23.12
C GLN A 15 -13.31 -3.26 -21.86
N ALA A 16 -12.81 -2.95 -20.67
CA ALA A 16 -13.56 -3.04 -19.43
C ALA A 16 -14.73 -2.02 -19.37
N ALA A 17 -14.60 -0.88 -20.06
CA ALA A 17 -15.64 0.15 -20.14
C ALA A 17 -16.92 -0.28 -20.87
N VAL A 18 -16.89 -1.36 -21.66
CA VAL A 18 -18.04 -1.83 -22.44
C VAL A 18 -18.96 -2.79 -21.64
N GLY A 19 -18.48 -3.28 -20.49
CA GLY A 19 -19.19 -4.28 -19.66
C GLY A 19 -19.94 -3.76 -18.43
N LEU A 20 -19.75 -2.52 -18.01
CA LEU A 20 -20.31 -1.96 -16.77
C LEU A 20 -21.18 -0.74 -17.02
N SER A 21 -22.25 -0.89 -17.80
CA SER A 21 -23.39 0.02 -17.73
C SER A 21 -24.34 -0.44 -16.61
N LEU A 22 -23.88 -0.38 -15.35
CA LEU A 22 -24.77 -0.48 -14.19
C LEU A 22 -25.25 0.94 -13.86
N GLY A 23 -26.55 1.13 -14.00
CA GLY A 23 -27.21 2.39 -13.70
C GLY A 23 -26.89 2.87 -12.28
N GLY A 24 -26.76 4.20 -12.10
CA GLY A 24 -26.29 4.89 -10.90
C GLY A 24 -27.04 4.65 -9.58
N SER A 25 -28.01 3.72 -9.53
CA SER A 25 -28.69 3.30 -8.31
C SER A 25 -28.05 2.09 -7.62
N GLY A 26 -27.30 1.26 -8.35
CA GLY A 26 -26.68 0.04 -7.78
C GLY A 26 -25.37 0.31 -7.04
N ALA A 27 -24.57 1.27 -7.50
CA ALA A 27 -23.29 1.63 -6.86
C ALA A 27 -23.51 2.19 -5.45
N ARG A 28 -24.52 3.04 -5.26
CA ARG A 28 -24.84 3.65 -3.96
C ARG A 28 -25.24 2.62 -2.89
N ALA A 29 -25.88 1.52 -3.29
CA ALA A 29 -26.25 0.43 -2.36
C ALA A 29 -25.07 -0.45 -1.95
N LEU A 30 -24.08 -0.64 -2.83
CA LEU A 30 -22.88 -1.43 -2.53
C LEU A 30 -21.94 -0.72 -1.55
N PHE A 31 -21.90 0.63 -1.58
CA PHE A 31 -21.02 1.44 -0.73
C PHE A 31 -21.73 2.06 0.49
N ALA A 32 -23.07 1.90 0.60
CA ALA A 32 -23.88 2.40 1.73
C ALA A 32 -23.72 1.53 3.00
N GLN A 33 -23.09 0.37 2.92
CA GLN A 33 -22.69 -0.36 4.11
C GLN A 33 -21.32 0.18 4.57
N PRO A 34 -21.18 0.51 5.89
CA PRO A 34 -19.86 0.79 6.42
C PRO A 34 -18.94 -0.36 6.03
N PRO A 35 -17.63 -0.09 5.82
CA PRO A 35 -16.68 -1.18 5.59
C PRO A 35 -16.98 -2.24 6.64
N VAL A 36 -17.08 -3.51 6.20
CA VAL A 36 -17.16 -4.62 7.16
C VAL A 36 -15.80 -4.60 7.83
N THR A 37 -15.68 -3.72 8.81
CA THR A 37 -14.56 -3.81 9.72
C THR A 37 -14.66 -5.18 10.29
N ALA A 38 -13.66 -6.00 10.08
CA ALA A 38 -13.39 -7.11 10.98
C ALA A 38 -12.99 -6.49 12.33
N ALA A 39 -13.89 -5.66 12.89
CA ALA A 39 -13.81 -5.20 14.26
C ALA A 39 -13.87 -6.47 15.10
N GLY A 40 -12.69 -6.93 15.55
CA GLY A 40 -12.53 -8.19 16.26
C GLY A 40 -12.18 -9.41 15.41
N ALA A 41 -11.79 -9.28 14.13
CA ALA A 41 -11.10 -10.37 13.46
C ALA A 41 -9.77 -10.58 14.18
N GLU A 42 -9.74 -11.52 15.09
CA GLU A 42 -8.51 -11.96 15.73
C GLU A 42 -7.56 -12.43 14.63
N LEU A 43 -6.43 -11.75 14.49
CA LEU A 43 -5.38 -12.10 13.53
C LEU A 43 -4.70 -13.44 13.85
N GLY A 44 -5.13 -14.07 14.97
CA GLY A 44 -4.47 -15.21 15.57
C GLY A 44 -3.51 -14.80 16.69
N ALA A 45 -3.19 -15.74 17.57
CA ALA A 45 -2.41 -15.47 18.80
C ALA A 45 -1.01 -14.91 18.55
N ASP A 46 -0.44 -15.16 17.36
CA ASP A 46 0.89 -14.74 16.97
C ASP A 46 0.95 -13.35 16.29
N PHE A 47 -0.21 -12.74 15.98
CA PHE A 47 -0.29 -11.52 15.20
C PHE A 47 -0.86 -10.38 16.02
N HIS A 48 -0.15 -9.26 16.04
CA HIS A 48 -0.55 -8.07 16.77
C HIS A 48 -0.40 -6.82 15.89
N VAL A 49 -1.44 -6.01 15.82
CA VAL A 49 -1.35 -4.68 15.21
C VAL A 49 -0.93 -3.68 16.27
N LEU A 50 0.23 -3.07 16.09
CA LEU A 50 0.74 -1.99 16.92
C LEU A 50 0.52 -0.66 16.19
N GLU A 51 -0.04 0.32 16.89
CA GLU A 51 -0.14 1.67 16.35
C GLU A 51 1.19 2.42 16.59
N ALA A 52 1.84 2.84 15.50
CA ALA A 52 3.05 3.65 15.54
C ALA A 52 2.79 4.99 14.83
N GLY A 53 2.32 5.96 15.59
CA GLY A 53 1.87 7.24 15.09
C GLY A 53 0.54 7.12 14.34
N ARG A 54 0.58 7.23 13.01
CA ARG A 54 -0.63 7.18 12.16
C ARG A 54 -0.73 5.91 11.33
N ILE A 55 0.18 4.94 11.56
CA ILE A 55 0.18 3.69 10.82
C ILE A 55 0.13 2.47 11.71
N ASN A 56 -0.37 1.39 11.14
CA ASN A 56 -0.29 0.06 11.69
C ASN A 56 1.09 -0.55 11.42
N VAL A 57 1.68 -1.12 12.44
CA VAL A 57 2.84 -2.00 12.34
C VAL A 57 2.37 -3.40 12.70
N LEU A 58 2.49 -4.35 11.79
CA LEU A 58 2.13 -5.73 12.09
C LEU A 58 3.32 -6.42 12.78
N ALA A 59 3.13 -6.81 14.04
CA ALA A 59 4.09 -7.62 14.78
C ALA A 59 3.67 -9.09 14.75
N VAL A 60 4.60 -9.98 14.39
CA VAL A 60 4.35 -11.41 14.20
C VAL A 60 5.34 -12.22 15.02
N GLN A 61 4.82 -13.04 15.93
CA GLN A 61 5.62 -13.99 16.68
C GLN A 61 6.08 -15.13 15.76
N CYS A 62 7.38 -15.37 15.69
CA CYS A 62 7.99 -16.40 14.86
C CYS A 62 8.97 -17.21 15.73
N GLY A 63 8.53 -18.35 16.26
CA GLY A 63 9.33 -19.17 17.16
C GLY A 63 9.82 -18.37 18.38
N ASP A 64 11.15 -18.21 18.52
CA ASP A 64 11.79 -17.44 19.58
C ASP A 64 12.11 -15.98 19.19
N GLY A 65 11.57 -15.51 18.03
CA GLY A 65 11.79 -14.18 17.48
C GLY A 65 10.51 -13.44 17.16
N LEU A 66 10.66 -12.15 16.86
CA LEU A 66 9.59 -11.28 16.36
C LEU A 66 9.95 -10.75 14.98
N ALA A 67 8.99 -10.79 14.06
CA ALA A 67 9.05 -10.07 12.80
C ALA A 67 8.10 -8.87 12.85
N LEU A 68 8.49 -7.76 12.19
CA LEU A 68 7.64 -6.58 12.02
C LEU A 68 7.41 -6.33 10.53
N VAL A 69 6.21 -5.90 10.17
CA VAL A 69 5.93 -5.30 8.88
C VAL A 69 5.68 -3.81 9.12
N ASP A 70 6.54 -3.01 8.50
CA ASP A 70 6.75 -1.58 8.70
C ASP A 70 7.31 -1.19 10.09
N GLY A 71 7.85 0.02 10.17
CA GLY A 71 8.63 0.46 11.32
C GLY A 71 8.10 1.72 12.01
N GLY A 72 6.95 2.25 11.58
CA GLY A 72 6.45 3.51 12.12
C GLY A 72 7.35 4.70 11.79
N ALA A 73 6.91 5.90 12.15
CA ALA A 73 7.70 7.11 12.02
C ALA A 73 8.84 7.15 13.04
N ALA A 74 9.92 7.88 12.73
CA ALA A 74 11.09 7.97 13.59
C ALA A 74 10.77 8.51 15.00
N ALA A 75 9.79 9.42 15.11
CA ALA A 75 9.34 9.98 16.39
C ALA A 75 8.68 8.93 17.31
N ASP A 76 8.11 7.88 16.73
CA ASP A 76 7.41 6.81 17.45
C ASP A 76 8.29 5.59 17.71
N SER A 77 9.53 5.59 17.22
CA SER A 77 10.47 4.46 17.27
C SER A 77 10.67 3.89 18.67
N ALA A 78 10.83 4.74 19.69
CA ALA A 78 11.04 4.29 21.07
C ALA A 78 9.81 3.54 21.62
N LYS A 79 8.60 4.07 21.37
CA LYS A 79 7.34 3.44 21.80
C LYS A 79 7.09 2.13 21.07
N LEU A 80 7.38 2.10 19.75
CA LEU A 80 7.27 0.88 18.95
C LEU A 80 8.19 -0.22 19.47
N LEU A 81 9.46 0.12 19.75
CA LEU A 81 10.42 -0.83 20.32
C LEU A 81 9.98 -1.36 21.67
N GLU A 82 9.47 -0.48 22.55
CA GLU A 82 8.93 -0.88 23.85
C GLU A 82 7.77 -1.87 23.70
N ALA A 83 6.77 -1.53 22.89
CA ALA A 83 5.61 -2.39 22.64
C ALA A 83 6.01 -3.74 21.97
N ALA A 84 6.90 -3.71 20.98
CA ALA A 84 7.40 -4.90 20.33
C ALA A 84 8.22 -5.80 21.28
N ASN A 85 9.06 -5.22 22.14
CA ASN A 85 9.81 -5.98 23.13
C ASN A 85 8.89 -6.60 24.21
N ALA A 86 7.81 -5.93 24.59
CA ALA A 86 6.81 -6.49 25.50
C ALA A 86 6.12 -7.73 24.91
N LEU A 87 5.78 -7.69 23.59
CA LEU A 87 5.25 -8.85 22.87
C LEU A 87 6.28 -9.96 22.71
N ALA A 88 7.52 -9.59 22.44
CA ALA A 88 8.61 -10.55 22.23
C ALA A 88 8.97 -11.37 23.49
N ARG A 89 8.54 -10.95 24.69
CA ARG A 89 8.79 -11.66 25.97
C ARG A 89 10.26 -12.06 26.18
N GLY A 90 11.19 -11.19 25.78
CA GLY A 90 12.63 -11.43 25.84
C GLY A 90 13.24 -12.02 24.56
N ALA A 91 12.43 -12.37 23.58
CA ALA A 91 12.89 -12.74 22.25
C ALA A 91 13.43 -11.50 21.50
N LYS A 92 14.17 -11.72 20.40
CA LYS A 92 14.72 -10.64 19.59
C LYS A 92 13.81 -10.28 18.43
N ILE A 93 13.73 -8.99 18.10
CA ILE A 93 13.19 -8.56 16.82
C ILE A 93 14.23 -8.93 15.75
N ARG A 94 13.93 -9.93 14.91
CA ARG A 94 14.89 -10.52 13.96
C ARG A 94 14.73 -9.98 12.55
N THR A 95 13.49 -9.65 12.15
CA THR A 95 13.17 -9.24 10.78
C THR A 95 12.24 -8.04 10.79
N LEU A 96 12.55 -7.07 9.93
CA LEU A 96 11.67 -5.97 9.58
C LEU A 96 11.42 -6.02 8.07
N PHE A 97 10.17 -5.99 7.65
CA PHE A 97 9.77 -5.79 6.27
C PHE A 97 9.37 -4.34 6.08
N ASN A 98 9.98 -3.60 5.15
CA ASN A 98 9.45 -2.31 4.74
C ASN A 98 8.59 -2.52 3.50
N THR A 99 7.30 -2.17 3.60
CA THR A 99 6.37 -2.29 2.47
C THR A 99 6.72 -1.33 1.34
N HIS A 100 7.23 -0.15 1.68
CA HIS A 100 7.78 0.86 0.77
C HIS A 100 8.71 1.83 1.50
N TRP A 101 9.17 2.88 0.82
CA TRP A 101 10.27 3.73 1.29
C TRP A 101 9.87 4.89 2.23
N HIS A 102 8.60 5.24 2.37
CA HIS A 102 8.18 6.44 3.09
C HIS A 102 8.64 6.46 4.56
N PRO A 103 8.82 7.67 5.13
CA PRO A 103 9.32 7.83 6.51
C PRO A 103 8.44 7.16 7.57
N GLU A 104 7.15 7.06 7.31
CA GLU A 104 6.19 6.41 8.22
C GLU A 104 6.39 4.88 8.28
N GLN A 105 6.96 4.27 7.26
CA GLN A 105 7.26 2.84 7.20
C GLN A 105 8.70 2.52 7.61
N THR A 106 9.62 3.47 7.40
CA THR A 106 11.07 3.23 7.53
C THR A 106 11.72 3.96 8.72
N GLY A 107 10.95 4.78 9.45
CA GLY A 107 11.50 5.66 10.49
C GLY A 107 12.22 4.94 11.63
N SER A 108 11.83 3.71 11.96
CA SER A 108 12.51 2.90 13.00
C SER A 108 13.63 2.00 12.47
N ASN A 109 13.94 2.05 11.17
CA ASN A 109 14.94 1.17 10.56
C ASN A 109 16.28 1.20 11.30
N GLN A 110 16.78 2.40 11.63
CA GLN A 110 18.08 2.54 12.32
C GLN A 110 18.09 1.87 13.69
N ALA A 111 17.02 2.04 14.46
CA ALA A 111 16.91 1.48 15.80
C ALA A 111 16.80 -0.06 15.74
N LEU A 112 15.98 -0.57 14.81
CA LEU A 112 15.78 -2.00 14.60
C LEU A 112 17.04 -2.69 14.07
N ARG A 113 17.78 -2.03 13.17
CA ARG A 113 19.10 -2.53 12.71
C ARG A 113 20.12 -2.61 13.86
N LYS A 114 20.17 -1.58 14.71
CA LYS A 114 21.04 -1.60 15.90
C LYS A 114 20.65 -2.72 16.87
N ALA A 115 19.36 -3.05 16.95
CA ALA A 115 18.86 -4.19 17.72
C ALA A 115 19.15 -5.57 17.05
N GLY A 116 19.72 -5.58 15.83
CA GLY A 116 20.13 -6.79 15.13
C GLY A 116 19.15 -7.31 14.09
N ALA A 117 18.09 -6.56 13.78
CA ALA A 117 17.10 -6.97 12.78
C ALA A 117 17.69 -6.96 11.34
N THR A 118 17.28 -7.94 10.53
CA THR A 118 17.42 -7.90 9.08
C THR A 118 16.29 -7.09 8.50
N ILE A 119 16.57 -6.08 7.67
CA ILE A 119 15.56 -5.28 6.99
C ILE A 119 15.40 -5.80 5.56
N VAL A 120 14.19 -6.26 5.25
CA VAL A 120 13.81 -6.81 3.95
C VAL A 120 12.92 -5.81 3.22
N ALA A 121 13.19 -5.54 1.94
CA ALA A 121 12.37 -4.65 1.11
C ALA A 121 12.58 -4.95 -0.38
N HIS A 122 11.76 -4.32 -1.23
CA HIS A 122 12.05 -4.24 -2.66
C HIS A 122 13.31 -3.40 -2.92
N GLU A 123 14.04 -3.70 -3.98
CA GLU A 123 15.27 -2.95 -4.30
C GLU A 123 15.00 -1.47 -4.54
N ASN A 124 13.90 -1.10 -5.20
CA ASN A 124 13.54 0.31 -5.40
C ASN A 124 13.34 1.05 -4.07
N THR A 125 12.71 0.40 -3.08
CA THR A 125 12.62 0.95 -1.71
C THR A 125 13.99 1.28 -1.15
N ARG A 126 14.97 0.38 -1.31
CA ARG A 126 16.35 0.64 -0.87
C ARG A 126 16.99 1.80 -1.62
N LEU A 127 16.78 1.88 -2.94
CA LEU A 127 17.33 2.96 -3.79
C LEU A 127 16.78 4.32 -3.40
N TRP A 128 15.46 4.49 -3.20
CA TRP A 128 14.87 5.75 -2.75
C TRP A 128 15.43 6.21 -1.39
N LEU A 129 15.79 5.28 -0.51
CA LEU A 129 16.40 5.60 0.78
C LEU A 129 17.88 6.03 0.67
N THR A 130 18.48 6.04 -0.52
CA THR A 130 19.86 6.51 -0.75
C THR A 130 19.96 7.98 -1.09
N GLU A 131 18.86 8.62 -1.46
CA GLU A 131 18.83 9.99 -1.98
C GLU A 131 17.82 10.85 -1.22
N ASP A 132 18.02 12.16 -1.23
CA ASP A 132 17.03 13.11 -0.73
C ASP A 132 15.90 13.23 -1.74
N VAL A 133 14.66 13.01 -1.33
CA VAL A 133 13.48 13.11 -2.18
C VAL A 133 12.69 14.35 -1.81
N THR A 134 12.48 15.26 -2.77
CA THR A 134 11.63 16.43 -2.60
C THR A 134 10.33 16.24 -3.36
N TRP A 135 9.20 16.22 -2.65
CA TRP A 135 7.90 16.09 -3.28
C TRP A 135 7.45 17.37 -3.97
N PRO A 136 7.06 17.32 -5.25
CA PRO A 136 6.71 18.53 -6.01
C PRO A 136 5.39 19.18 -5.58
N TRP A 137 4.53 18.49 -4.84
CA TRP A 137 3.22 19.02 -4.43
C TRP A 137 3.24 19.86 -3.15
N ASN A 138 4.28 19.72 -2.30
CA ASN A 138 4.39 20.47 -1.04
C ASN A 138 5.80 21.00 -0.74
N ASN A 139 6.78 20.72 -1.61
CA ASN A 139 8.21 21.04 -1.45
C ASN A 139 8.84 20.46 -0.18
N GLU A 140 8.22 19.44 0.41
CA GLU A 140 8.80 18.75 1.55
C GLU A 140 9.93 17.82 1.08
N THR A 141 11.08 17.89 1.75
CA THR A 141 12.23 17.04 1.45
C THR A 141 12.40 15.97 2.52
N VAL A 142 12.25 14.72 2.11
CA VAL A 142 12.62 13.56 2.91
C VAL A 142 14.11 13.31 2.73
N LYS A 143 14.85 13.28 3.82
CA LYS A 143 16.28 13.02 3.80
C LYS A 143 16.57 11.52 3.67
N HIS A 144 17.62 11.21 2.91
CA HIS A 144 18.12 9.85 2.79
C HIS A 144 18.46 9.23 4.16
N LEU A 145 18.33 7.92 4.26
CA LEU A 145 18.75 7.21 5.46
C LEU A 145 20.25 6.89 5.42
N PRO A 146 20.92 6.92 6.58
CA PRO A 146 22.30 6.43 6.67
C PRO A 146 22.35 4.94 6.27
N GLU A 147 23.50 4.49 5.72
CA GLU A 147 23.66 3.13 5.22
C GLU A 147 23.21 2.05 6.22
N GLY A 148 23.54 2.22 7.48
CA GLY A 148 23.16 1.29 8.56
C GLY A 148 21.66 1.26 8.90
N ALA A 149 20.83 2.11 8.26
CA ALA A 149 19.38 2.13 8.40
C ALA A 149 18.63 1.69 7.13
N ARG A 150 19.37 1.42 6.04
CA ARG A 150 18.78 0.98 4.78
C ARG A 150 18.51 -0.54 4.80
N PRO A 151 17.58 -1.04 3.98
CA PRO A 151 17.37 -2.47 3.79
C PRO A 151 18.69 -3.17 3.43
N ASN A 152 18.97 -4.29 4.09
CA ASN A 152 20.17 -5.10 3.89
C ASN A 152 19.88 -6.47 3.28
N LYS A 153 18.61 -6.76 3.01
CA LYS A 153 18.13 -7.88 2.20
C LYS A 153 17.07 -7.39 1.24
N THR A 154 17.36 -7.41 -0.05
CA THR A 154 16.46 -6.91 -1.08
C THR A 154 16.11 -7.98 -2.11
N PHE A 155 15.02 -7.76 -2.86
CA PHE A 155 14.57 -8.59 -3.95
C PHE A 155 13.88 -7.73 -5.01
N TYR A 156 13.67 -8.29 -6.23
CA TYR A 156 13.07 -7.58 -7.36
C TYR A 156 11.66 -8.06 -7.71
N THR A 157 11.34 -9.32 -7.46
CA THR A 157 10.03 -9.88 -7.88
C THR A 157 9.28 -10.47 -6.71
N ASP A 158 9.82 -11.52 -6.12
CA ASP A 158 9.26 -12.24 -5.00
C ASP A 158 10.39 -12.81 -4.13
N LEU A 159 10.05 -13.09 -2.89
CA LEU A 159 10.93 -13.68 -1.91
C LEU A 159 10.11 -14.56 -0.98
N GLU A 160 10.48 -15.83 -0.88
CA GLU A 160 9.94 -16.74 0.13
C GLU A 160 10.96 -16.94 1.25
N LEU A 161 10.48 -16.89 2.48
CA LEU A 161 11.27 -17.06 3.69
C LEU A 161 10.56 -18.03 4.63
N THR A 162 11.34 -18.65 5.49
CA THR A 162 10.83 -19.34 6.69
C THR A 162 11.45 -18.68 7.91
N LEU A 163 10.63 -18.10 8.77
CA LEU A 163 11.00 -17.45 10.01
C LEU A 163 10.64 -18.37 11.17
N ASP A 164 11.61 -19.15 11.65
CA ASP A 164 11.41 -20.13 12.73
C ASP A 164 10.16 -20.99 12.56
N GLY A 165 10.00 -21.59 11.39
CA GLY A 165 8.88 -22.45 11.02
C GLY A 165 7.68 -21.74 10.39
N LYS A 166 7.55 -20.41 10.52
CA LYS A 166 6.47 -19.63 9.92
C LYS A 166 6.83 -19.24 8.49
N ARG A 167 6.04 -19.69 7.51
CA ARG A 167 6.25 -19.32 6.11
C ARG A 167 5.84 -17.89 5.84
N VAL A 168 6.65 -17.17 5.07
CA VAL A 168 6.40 -15.79 4.65
C VAL A 168 6.67 -15.66 3.16
N ARG A 169 5.75 -15.09 2.43
CA ARG A 169 5.91 -14.72 1.03
C ARG A 169 5.80 -13.21 0.87
N CYS A 170 6.83 -12.60 0.31
CA CYS A 170 6.83 -11.20 -0.08
C CYS A 170 6.81 -11.13 -1.60
N ALA A 171 6.05 -10.21 -2.19
CA ALA A 171 6.18 -9.95 -3.61
C ALA A 171 5.93 -8.49 -3.94
N HIS A 172 6.58 -8.03 -5.00
CA HIS A 172 6.47 -6.71 -5.56
C HIS A 172 5.11 -6.50 -6.23
N LEU A 173 4.42 -5.43 -5.90
CA LEU A 173 3.22 -4.96 -6.57
C LEU A 173 3.63 -4.20 -7.84
N ARG A 174 3.86 -4.94 -8.92
CA ARG A 174 4.49 -4.44 -10.17
C ARG A 174 3.74 -3.32 -10.87
N ASP A 175 2.46 -3.17 -10.55
CA ASP A 175 1.63 -2.11 -11.10
C ASP A 175 1.81 -0.78 -10.38
N CYS A 176 2.64 -0.75 -9.31
CA CYS A 176 3.01 0.44 -8.55
C CYS A 176 1.79 1.19 -7.99
N PRO A 177 1.06 0.61 -7.00
CA PRO A 177 -0.15 1.22 -6.47
C PRO A 177 0.09 2.53 -5.71
N HIS A 178 1.17 2.64 -4.97
CA HIS A 178 1.51 3.79 -4.13
C HIS A 178 2.89 4.37 -4.43
N THR A 179 3.90 3.49 -4.57
CA THR A 179 5.27 3.79 -5.04
C THR A 179 5.71 2.68 -6.01
N ASP A 180 6.89 2.83 -6.64
CA ASP A 180 7.47 1.78 -7.48
C ASP A 180 8.17 0.65 -6.70
N GLY A 181 8.21 0.76 -5.38
CA GLY A 181 8.83 -0.22 -4.49
C GLY A 181 7.86 -0.96 -3.59
N ASP A 182 6.54 -0.87 -3.84
CA ASP A 182 5.53 -1.46 -2.99
C ASP A 182 5.60 -2.99 -2.99
N ILE A 183 5.55 -3.58 -1.79
CA ILE A 183 5.42 -5.01 -1.60
C ILE A 183 4.24 -5.35 -0.70
N TYR A 184 3.72 -6.56 -0.86
CA TYR A 184 2.92 -7.19 0.17
C TYR A 184 3.75 -8.22 0.95
N VAL A 185 3.35 -8.51 2.18
CA VAL A 185 3.91 -9.57 3.04
C VAL A 185 2.77 -10.50 3.43
N PHE A 186 2.81 -11.73 2.95
CA PHE A 186 1.77 -12.74 3.17
C PHE A 186 2.27 -13.88 4.05
N PHE A 187 1.48 -14.24 5.04
CA PHE A 187 1.67 -15.39 5.91
C PHE A 187 0.65 -16.47 5.52
N PRO A 188 0.99 -17.38 4.60
CA PRO A 188 0.00 -18.26 3.96
C PRO A 188 -0.64 -19.27 4.93
N ASP A 189 0.10 -19.75 5.92
CA ASP A 189 -0.42 -20.72 6.89
C ASP A 189 -1.43 -20.10 7.86
N ASP A 190 -1.30 -18.79 8.10
CA ASP A 190 -2.18 -18.03 9.00
C ASP A 190 -3.22 -17.23 8.21
N ASN A 191 -3.10 -17.16 6.89
CA ASN A 191 -3.95 -16.39 5.99
C ASN A 191 -4.04 -14.90 6.37
N VAL A 192 -2.88 -14.29 6.70
CA VAL A 192 -2.73 -12.87 7.04
C VAL A 192 -1.88 -12.16 5.98
N LEU A 193 -2.38 -11.08 5.43
CA LEU A 193 -1.79 -10.32 4.33
C LEU A 193 -1.57 -8.86 4.72
N ALA A 194 -0.32 -8.45 4.91
CA ALA A 194 0.04 -7.04 5.11
C ALA A 194 0.34 -6.38 3.76
N VAL A 195 -0.20 -5.20 3.52
CA VAL A 195 -0.26 -4.57 2.20
C VAL A 195 0.26 -3.13 2.15
N GLY A 196 0.76 -2.61 3.28
CA GLY A 196 1.25 -1.23 3.35
C GLY A 196 0.20 -0.21 2.92
N ASP A 197 0.65 0.82 2.22
CA ASP A 197 -0.20 1.89 1.68
C ASP A 197 -0.77 1.57 0.28
N ALA A 198 -0.63 0.34 -0.22
CA ALA A 198 -1.32 -0.13 -1.42
C ALA A 198 -2.84 -0.28 -1.23
N VAL A 199 -3.28 -0.40 0.03
CA VAL A 199 -4.70 -0.46 0.42
C VAL A 199 -4.92 0.43 1.64
N TYR A 200 -6.02 1.15 1.66
CA TYR A 200 -6.41 2.01 2.78
C TYR A 200 -7.65 1.48 3.47
N GLY A 201 -7.61 1.38 4.79
CA GLY A 201 -8.78 1.06 5.62
C GLY A 201 -9.62 2.28 5.97
N VAL A 202 -9.11 3.49 5.75
CA VAL A 202 -9.78 4.75 6.07
C VAL A 202 -9.30 5.87 5.15
N GLY A 203 -10.26 6.66 4.64
CA GLY A 203 -9.97 7.81 3.79
C GLY A 203 -9.40 7.45 2.40
N TRP A 204 -9.07 8.48 1.63
CA TRP A 204 -8.50 8.32 0.29
C TRP A 204 -7.00 7.97 0.36
N PRO A 205 -6.51 7.07 -0.50
CA PRO A 205 -5.09 6.73 -0.56
C PRO A 205 -4.26 7.91 -1.09
N SER A 206 -3.06 8.02 -0.58
CA SER A 206 -2.05 8.88 -1.19
C SER A 206 -1.44 8.15 -2.39
N ILE A 207 -1.26 8.84 -3.51
CA ILE A 207 -0.53 8.34 -4.68
C ILE A 207 0.75 9.15 -4.80
N ASP A 208 1.87 8.50 -4.57
CA ASP A 208 3.18 9.11 -4.77
C ASP A 208 3.63 8.91 -6.22
N TRP A 209 3.05 9.74 -7.12
CA TRP A 209 3.37 9.68 -8.53
C TRP A 209 4.80 10.09 -8.85
N TRP A 210 5.47 10.81 -7.92
CA TRP A 210 6.87 11.19 -8.09
C TRP A 210 7.82 10.00 -7.98
N THR A 211 7.50 9.05 -7.11
CA THR A 211 8.24 7.80 -6.97
C THR A 211 7.54 6.58 -7.59
N GLY A 212 6.74 6.84 -8.62
CA GLY A 212 6.24 5.82 -9.54
C GLY A 212 4.83 5.32 -9.28
N GLY A 213 4.17 5.73 -8.20
CA GLY A 213 2.77 5.36 -7.93
C GLY A 213 1.80 6.00 -8.92
N TRP A 214 0.70 5.32 -9.24
CA TRP A 214 -0.32 5.89 -10.13
C TRP A 214 -1.70 5.22 -9.96
N ILE A 215 -2.74 5.94 -10.37
CA ILE A 215 -4.13 5.47 -10.17
C ILE A 215 -4.44 4.12 -10.84
N GLY A 216 -3.91 3.85 -12.03
CA GLY A 216 -4.07 2.55 -12.68
C GLY A 216 -3.25 1.46 -11.99
N GLY A 217 -2.12 1.83 -11.38
CA GLY A 217 -1.32 0.95 -10.54
C GLY A 217 -2.05 0.56 -9.25
N LEU A 218 -2.79 1.50 -8.66
CA LEU A 218 -3.66 1.20 -7.52
C LEU A 218 -4.69 0.12 -7.86
N VAL A 219 -5.31 0.20 -9.04
CA VAL A 219 -6.25 -0.83 -9.54
C VAL A 219 -5.54 -2.16 -9.80
N GLY A 220 -4.39 -2.15 -10.50
CA GLY A 220 -3.62 -3.36 -10.81
C GLY A 220 -3.04 -4.03 -9.55
N GLY A 221 -2.60 -3.23 -8.57
CA GLY A 221 -2.18 -3.74 -7.27
C GLY A 221 -3.30 -4.46 -6.53
N LEU A 222 -4.50 -3.88 -6.50
CA LEU A 222 -5.70 -4.52 -5.93
C LEU A 222 -6.08 -5.80 -6.68
N GLU A 223 -6.00 -5.82 -8.02
CA GLU A 223 -6.20 -7.02 -8.82
C GLU A 223 -5.23 -8.13 -8.39
N THR A 224 -3.95 -7.80 -8.25
CA THR A 224 -2.93 -8.72 -7.75
C THR A 224 -3.26 -9.25 -6.36
N LEU A 225 -3.60 -8.36 -5.41
CA LEU A 225 -3.95 -8.75 -4.04
C LEU A 225 -5.19 -9.65 -3.98
N LEU A 226 -6.18 -9.44 -4.85
CA LEU A 226 -7.36 -10.29 -4.99
C LEU A 226 -7.03 -11.70 -5.50
N THR A 227 -5.92 -11.90 -6.21
CA THR A 227 -5.45 -13.25 -6.61
C THR A 227 -4.70 -13.97 -5.48
N VAL A 228 -4.11 -13.21 -4.55
CA VAL A 228 -3.37 -13.74 -3.38
C VAL A 228 -4.31 -14.06 -2.24
N ALA A 229 -5.30 -13.20 -2.00
CA ALA A 229 -6.27 -13.30 -0.93
C ALA A 229 -7.43 -14.24 -1.30
N ASN A 230 -8.09 -14.77 -0.29
CA ASN A 230 -9.37 -15.48 -0.38
C ASN A 230 -10.38 -14.87 0.61
N GLU A 231 -11.60 -15.42 0.67
CA GLU A 231 -12.68 -14.86 1.49
C GLU A 231 -12.37 -14.81 3.00
N ASP A 232 -11.47 -15.65 3.49
CA ASP A 232 -11.06 -15.72 4.89
C ASP A 232 -9.77 -14.93 5.17
N THR A 233 -9.15 -14.31 4.17
CA THR A 233 -7.90 -13.55 4.33
C THR A 233 -8.13 -12.29 5.15
N ARG A 234 -7.32 -12.12 6.18
CA ARG A 234 -7.24 -10.90 6.98
C ARG A 234 -6.18 -9.99 6.40
N VAL A 235 -6.62 -8.83 5.90
CA VAL A 235 -5.78 -7.87 5.21
C VAL A 235 -5.43 -6.73 6.16
N VAL A 236 -4.16 -6.53 6.41
CA VAL A 236 -3.64 -5.48 7.30
C VAL A 236 -3.07 -4.34 6.47
N PRO A 237 -3.82 -3.24 6.29
CA PRO A 237 -3.31 -2.04 5.64
C PRO A 237 -2.42 -1.25 6.60
N ALA A 238 -1.56 -0.36 6.07
CA ALA A 238 -0.82 0.54 6.94
C ALA A 238 -1.74 1.56 7.64
N ARG A 239 -2.96 1.81 7.14
CA ARG A 239 -3.89 2.80 7.72
C ARG A 239 -5.30 2.24 7.86
N GLY A 240 -5.86 2.40 9.07
CA GLY A 240 -7.23 1.99 9.38
C GLY A 240 -7.35 0.55 9.90
N PRO A 241 -8.56 0.02 9.96
CA PRO A 241 -8.82 -1.30 10.52
C PRO A 241 -8.33 -2.43 9.63
N VAL A 242 -8.23 -3.62 10.20
CA VAL A 242 -8.04 -4.86 9.44
C VAL A 242 -9.24 -5.06 8.50
N LEU A 243 -8.95 -5.39 7.26
CA LEU A 243 -9.92 -5.56 6.18
C LEU A 243 -10.07 -7.04 5.80
N GLY A 244 -11.06 -7.33 4.97
CA GLY A 244 -11.26 -8.64 4.37
C GLY A 244 -11.24 -8.58 2.84
N TYR A 245 -11.38 -9.76 2.21
CA TYR A 245 -11.44 -9.90 0.76
C TYR A 245 -12.51 -9.02 0.10
N LYS A 246 -13.68 -8.89 0.73
CA LYS A 246 -14.78 -8.05 0.21
C LYS A 246 -14.42 -6.57 0.20
N ASP A 247 -13.57 -6.11 1.12
CA ASP A 247 -13.10 -4.74 1.14
C ASP A 247 -12.13 -4.46 0.00
N LEU A 248 -11.21 -5.40 -0.29
CA LEU A 248 -10.34 -5.32 -1.47
C LEU A 248 -11.16 -5.24 -2.76
N ARG A 249 -12.20 -6.10 -2.90
CA ARG A 249 -13.08 -6.11 -4.08
C ARG A 249 -13.79 -4.78 -4.24
N ARG A 250 -14.35 -4.22 -3.16
CA ARG A 250 -15.01 -2.90 -3.19
C ARG A 250 -14.06 -1.79 -3.61
N GLN A 251 -12.84 -1.77 -3.05
CA GLN A 251 -11.85 -0.78 -3.43
C GLN A 251 -11.42 -0.92 -4.89
N TYR A 252 -11.23 -2.15 -5.37
CA TYR A 252 -10.94 -2.42 -6.78
C TYR A 252 -12.01 -1.83 -7.71
N ASP A 253 -13.28 -2.10 -7.44
CA ASP A 253 -14.41 -1.61 -8.25
C ASP A 253 -14.52 -0.07 -8.19
N MET A 254 -14.33 0.51 -7.00
CA MET A 254 -14.36 1.96 -6.77
C MET A 254 -13.22 2.67 -7.53
N TYR A 255 -11.98 2.26 -7.31
CA TYR A 255 -10.83 2.91 -7.96
C TYR A 255 -10.81 2.65 -9.47
N GLY A 256 -11.29 1.49 -9.92
CA GLY A 256 -11.50 1.21 -11.34
C GLY A 256 -12.46 2.19 -12.00
N THR A 257 -13.59 2.49 -11.33
CA THR A 257 -14.57 3.49 -11.78
C THR A 257 -13.95 4.88 -11.85
N ILE A 258 -13.26 5.30 -10.79
CA ILE A 258 -12.61 6.63 -10.73
C ILE A 258 -11.53 6.74 -11.81
N TRP A 259 -10.69 5.74 -11.95
CA TRP A 259 -9.64 5.69 -12.98
C TRP A 259 -10.21 5.89 -14.40
N GLN A 260 -11.28 5.17 -14.76
CA GLN A 260 -11.94 5.32 -16.07
C GLN A 260 -12.45 6.76 -16.29
N ARG A 261 -13.03 7.40 -15.27
CA ARG A 261 -13.50 8.78 -15.32
C ARG A 261 -12.35 9.76 -15.55
N LEU A 262 -11.23 9.56 -14.84
CA LEU A 262 -10.04 10.40 -14.98
C LEU A 262 -9.38 10.23 -16.35
N VAL A 263 -9.28 8.99 -16.86
CA VAL A 263 -8.78 8.71 -18.21
C VAL A 263 -9.65 9.40 -19.28
N LYS A 264 -10.98 9.31 -19.14
CA LYS A 264 -11.90 10.02 -20.05
C LYS A 264 -11.70 11.54 -20.00
N LYS A 265 -11.47 12.12 -18.83
CA LYS A 265 -11.20 13.54 -18.65
C LYS A 265 -9.88 13.93 -19.33
N LEU A 266 -8.82 13.13 -19.14
CA LEU A 266 -7.51 13.35 -19.75
C LEU A 266 -7.58 13.36 -21.29
N TYR A 267 -8.23 12.36 -21.89
CA TYR A 267 -8.42 12.31 -23.35
C TYR A 267 -9.34 13.40 -23.90
N GLY A 268 -10.20 13.98 -23.06
CA GLY A 268 -11.00 15.16 -23.37
C GLY A 268 -10.22 16.47 -23.29
N GLY A 269 -8.91 16.45 -23.04
CA GLY A 269 -8.06 17.65 -22.94
C GLY A 269 -8.19 18.40 -21.61
N GLY A 270 -8.80 17.79 -20.57
CA GLY A 270 -8.92 18.41 -19.26
C GLY A 270 -7.61 18.32 -18.46
N GLY A 271 -7.42 19.28 -17.54
CA GLY A 271 -6.34 19.33 -16.58
C GLY A 271 -6.75 18.86 -15.17
N PRO A 272 -5.83 18.94 -14.18
CA PRO A 272 -6.11 18.54 -12.80
C PRO A 272 -7.27 19.31 -12.15
N ASP A 273 -7.41 20.60 -12.42
CA ASP A 273 -8.48 21.42 -11.85
C ASP A 273 -9.86 21.04 -12.42
N GLU A 274 -9.94 20.76 -13.73
CA GLU A 274 -11.15 20.29 -14.37
C GLU A 274 -11.47 18.84 -13.94
N ALA A 275 -10.48 18.03 -13.58
CA ALA A 275 -10.70 16.71 -13.02
C ALA A 275 -11.33 16.81 -11.63
N VAL A 276 -10.82 17.69 -10.76
CA VAL A 276 -11.40 17.97 -9.44
C VAL A 276 -12.82 18.52 -9.58
N ALA A 277 -13.03 19.52 -10.45
CA ALA A 277 -14.35 20.12 -10.67
C ALA A 277 -15.39 19.13 -11.20
N ALA A 278 -14.96 18.08 -11.92
CA ALA A 278 -15.84 17.02 -12.42
C ALA A 278 -16.31 16.05 -11.33
N ARG A 279 -15.77 16.12 -10.12
CA ARG A 279 -16.14 15.29 -8.95
C ARG A 279 -16.26 13.79 -9.28
N PRO A 280 -15.19 13.13 -9.79
CA PRO A 280 -15.25 11.73 -10.22
C PRO A 280 -15.51 10.74 -9.09
N THR A 281 -15.42 11.20 -7.84
CA THR A 281 -15.56 10.44 -6.59
C THR A 281 -16.89 10.67 -5.88
N GLN A 282 -17.76 11.54 -6.39
CA GLN A 282 -18.91 12.10 -5.66
C GLN A 282 -19.75 11.07 -4.90
N GLU A 283 -20.03 9.90 -5.48
CA GLU A 283 -20.82 8.86 -4.83
C GLU A 283 -20.11 8.14 -3.69
N PHE A 284 -18.79 8.34 -3.55
CA PHE A 284 -17.94 7.71 -2.54
C PHE A 284 -17.51 8.69 -1.44
N ASP A 285 -17.67 10.00 -1.65
CA ASP A 285 -17.17 11.05 -0.75
C ASP A 285 -17.82 10.97 0.65
N ASP A 286 -19.08 10.51 0.77
CA ASP A 286 -19.76 10.32 2.06
C ASP A 286 -19.07 9.29 2.96
N ILE A 287 -18.34 8.32 2.36
CA ILE A 287 -17.65 7.22 3.06
C ILE A 287 -16.17 7.54 3.22
N MET A 288 -15.55 8.05 2.15
CA MET A 288 -14.10 8.22 2.06
C MET A 288 -13.65 9.61 2.52
N GLY A 289 -14.56 10.56 2.65
CA GLY A 289 -14.25 11.95 3.00
C GLY A 289 -13.87 12.81 1.79
N PRO A 290 -13.37 14.04 2.03
CA PRO A 290 -12.97 14.98 0.96
C PRO A 290 -11.93 14.37 0.02
N SER A 291 -12.16 14.50 -1.29
CA SER A 291 -11.39 13.80 -2.33
C SER A 291 -10.52 14.68 -3.23
N GLU A 292 -10.51 16.00 -3.01
CA GLU A 292 -9.83 16.95 -3.92
C GLU A 292 -8.35 16.63 -4.12
N ASP A 293 -7.61 16.41 -3.03
CA ASP A 293 -6.18 16.07 -3.10
C ASP A 293 -5.94 14.71 -3.77
N PHE A 294 -6.78 13.73 -3.46
CA PHE A 294 -6.72 12.42 -4.10
C PHE A 294 -6.97 12.52 -5.61
N VAL A 295 -8.04 13.20 -6.02
CA VAL A 295 -8.39 13.38 -7.44
C VAL A 295 -7.27 14.10 -8.19
N ARG A 296 -6.73 15.16 -7.60
CA ARG A 296 -5.61 15.92 -8.17
C ARG A 296 -4.38 15.03 -8.38
N ARG A 297 -3.94 14.32 -7.36
CA ARG A 297 -2.78 13.42 -7.45
C ARG A 297 -3.03 12.24 -8.39
N ALA A 298 -4.21 11.65 -8.34
CA ALA A 298 -4.61 10.57 -9.24
C ALA A 298 -4.59 11.03 -10.71
N PHE A 299 -5.04 12.25 -10.99
CA PHE A 299 -4.97 12.80 -12.34
C PHE A 299 -3.54 13.11 -12.77
N GLN A 300 -2.74 13.73 -11.91
CA GLN A 300 -1.31 14.00 -12.17
C GLN A 300 -0.53 12.71 -12.42
N SER A 301 -0.85 11.63 -11.70
CA SER A 301 -0.23 10.33 -11.89
C SER A 301 -0.46 9.73 -13.27
N LEU A 302 -1.59 10.03 -13.92
CA LEU A 302 -1.83 9.64 -15.31
C LEU A 302 -0.86 10.32 -16.27
N TRP A 303 -0.57 11.60 -16.08
CA TRP A 303 0.41 12.31 -16.90
C TRP A 303 1.81 11.75 -16.70
N ALA A 304 2.26 11.63 -15.45
CA ALA A 304 3.57 11.08 -15.13
C ALA A 304 3.77 9.67 -15.71
N TYR A 305 2.71 8.85 -15.70
CA TYR A 305 2.76 7.49 -16.23
C TYR A 305 2.68 7.42 -17.77
N LEU A 306 1.84 8.24 -18.40
CA LEU A 306 1.57 8.21 -19.83
C LEU A 306 2.53 9.07 -20.65
N SER A 307 3.14 10.08 -20.03
CA SER A 307 4.08 11.02 -20.67
C SER A 307 5.34 11.17 -19.82
N PRO A 308 6.13 10.10 -19.64
CA PRO A 308 7.28 10.10 -18.73
C PRO A 308 8.40 11.09 -19.16
N ASP A 309 8.33 11.60 -20.39
CA ASP A 309 9.31 12.55 -20.97
C ASP A 309 8.77 13.99 -21.01
N ALA A 310 7.62 14.30 -20.37
CA ALA A 310 6.99 15.61 -20.40
C ALA A 310 7.41 16.51 -19.23
#